data_7fd2a6931d1f3ec47886451c06ad4af3
#
_entry.id   7fd2a6931d1f3ec47886451c06ad4af3
#
_cell.length_a   1.000
_cell.length_b   1.000
_cell.length_c   1.000
_cell.angle_alpha   90.00
_cell.angle_beta   90.00
_cell.angle_gamma   90.00
#
_symmetry.space_group_name_H-M   'P 1'
#
loop_
_entity.id
_entity.type
_entity.pdbx_description
1 polymer ?
#
loop_
_entity_poly.entity_id
_entity_poly.type
_entity_poly.pdbx_seq_one_letter_code
_entity_poly.pdbx_strand_id
1 'polypeptide(L)'
;DRRGGDIITLGHLVNEYLVPSNVEHSSSSVALERKSNIINSSGGGSLKPCSVSVAYMSQHALFHQCPDLQKMFSIPPYTLGRLQPDTGAINAWIGTKGTSTALHRDPYMNILAQTAGYKYVRLYSADQTKFLYAEPALRDGNKNSFERSLVAVEAPDFQLFPLFARAKYAETVLGPGDMLFIPKGTWHHVRSLTTSFSINFWWK
;
A
#
# COMPACT_ATOMS: atom_id res chain seq x y z
N ASP A 1 -19.58 -3.02 3.71
CA ASP A 1 -19.48 -2.93 2.25
C ASP A 1 -18.18 -3.61 1.81
N ARG A 2 -18.29 -4.90 1.44
CA ARG A 2 -17.15 -5.65 0.91
C ARG A 2 -16.91 -5.10 -0.48
N ARG A 3 -15.93 -4.23 -0.64
CA ARG A 3 -15.41 -3.87 -1.95
C ARG A 3 -14.70 -5.10 -2.50
N GLY A 4 -15.42 -5.90 -3.28
CA GLY A 4 -14.83 -6.99 -4.04
C GLY A 4 -13.80 -6.40 -4.99
N GLY A 5 -12.53 -6.75 -4.81
CA GLY A 5 -11.49 -6.42 -5.77
C GLY A 5 -11.50 -7.46 -6.89
N ASP A 6 -11.39 -7.02 -8.12
CA ASP A 6 -11.21 -7.91 -9.27
C ASP A 6 -9.79 -8.51 -9.24
N ILE A 7 -9.69 -9.79 -9.55
CA ILE A 7 -8.38 -10.44 -9.73
C ILE A 7 -7.89 -10.08 -11.13
N ILE A 8 -6.77 -9.35 -11.20
CA ILE A 8 -6.13 -8.96 -12.46
C ILE A 8 -4.70 -9.53 -12.53
N THR A 9 -4.19 -9.69 -13.73
CA THR A 9 -2.78 -10.10 -13.90
C THR A 9 -1.83 -8.96 -13.57
N LEU A 10 -0.57 -9.27 -13.23
CA LEU A 10 0.46 -8.25 -13.04
C LEU A 10 0.65 -7.40 -14.31
N GLY A 11 0.60 -8.01 -15.48
CA GLY A 11 0.68 -7.28 -16.76
C GLY A 11 -0.46 -6.29 -16.94
N HIS A 12 -1.68 -6.67 -16.60
CA HIS A 12 -2.84 -5.77 -16.63
C HIS A 12 -2.68 -4.62 -15.63
N LEU A 13 -2.25 -4.92 -14.39
CA LEU A 13 -1.96 -3.90 -13.39
C LEU A 13 -0.95 -2.88 -13.90
N VAL A 14 0.16 -3.35 -14.48
CA VAL A 14 1.22 -2.49 -14.99
C VAL A 14 0.73 -1.64 -16.16
N ASN A 15 0.14 -2.25 -17.17
CA ASN A 15 -0.21 -1.58 -18.42
C ASN A 15 -1.36 -0.59 -18.27
N GLU A 16 -2.38 -0.94 -17.48
CA GLU A 16 -3.60 -0.14 -17.38
C GLU A 16 -3.54 0.92 -16.26
N TYR A 17 -2.75 0.67 -15.20
CA TYR A 17 -2.78 1.49 -14.00
C TYR A 17 -1.45 2.17 -13.67
N LEU A 18 -0.32 1.58 -14.03
CA LEU A 18 0.99 2.06 -13.58
C LEU A 18 1.76 2.81 -14.67
N VAL A 19 1.59 2.45 -15.93
CA VAL A 19 2.24 3.14 -17.07
C VAL A 19 1.42 4.36 -17.46
N PRO A 20 1.99 5.57 -17.49
CA PRO A 20 1.28 6.76 -17.97
C PRO A 20 0.83 6.58 -19.42
N SER A 21 -0.41 7.00 -19.74
CA SER A 21 -1.01 6.86 -21.07
C SER A 21 -0.32 7.65 -22.20
N ASN A 22 0.78 8.33 -21.94
CA ASN A 22 1.44 9.27 -22.85
C ASN A 22 2.68 8.71 -23.57
N VAL A 23 2.93 7.39 -23.51
CA VAL A 23 3.94 6.79 -24.38
C VAL A 23 3.26 6.42 -25.69
N GLU A 24 3.34 7.31 -26.67
CA GLU A 24 3.02 6.97 -28.07
C GLU A 24 4.00 5.90 -28.53
N HIS A 25 3.59 4.64 -28.49
CA HIS A 25 4.27 3.59 -29.21
C HIS A 25 3.98 3.76 -30.71
N SER A 26 4.89 4.38 -31.41
CA SER A 26 4.95 4.27 -32.87
C SER A 26 5.33 2.83 -33.21
N SER A 27 4.41 2.18 -33.85
CA SER A 27 4.46 1.01 -34.73
C SER A 27 3.82 -0.29 -34.25
N SER A 28 2.88 -0.64 -35.10
CA SER A 28 2.22 -1.92 -35.43
C SER A 28 1.08 -2.42 -34.52
N SER A 29 -0.12 -2.08 -35.02
CA SER A 29 -1.31 -2.94 -35.20
C SER A 29 -1.70 -3.92 -34.08
N VAL A 30 -2.37 -3.40 -33.05
CA VAL A 30 -3.62 -3.97 -32.55
C VAL A 30 -4.47 -2.78 -32.11
N ALA A 31 -5.51 -2.47 -32.91
CA ALA A 31 -6.48 -1.44 -32.58
C ALA A 31 -7.36 -1.95 -31.43
N LEU A 32 -7.07 -1.54 -30.22
CA LEU A 32 -8.00 -1.52 -29.11
C LEU A 32 -8.57 -0.11 -29.05
N GLU A 33 -9.84 0.04 -29.42
CA GLU A 33 -10.57 1.31 -29.41
C GLU A 33 -10.52 1.93 -28.02
N ARG A 34 -9.66 2.93 -27.85
CA ARG A 34 -9.72 3.84 -26.71
C ARG A 34 -10.92 4.78 -26.94
N LYS A 35 -11.96 4.64 -26.16
CA LYS A 35 -12.97 5.68 -26.05
C LYS A 35 -12.38 6.87 -25.29
N SER A 36 -11.63 7.72 -26.01
CA SER A 36 -11.31 9.07 -25.55
C SER A 36 -12.52 9.94 -25.81
N ASN A 37 -13.29 10.32 -24.80
CA ASN A 37 -14.25 11.37 -24.91
C ASN A 37 -13.53 12.73 -24.99
N ILE A 38 -13.19 13.15 -26.20
CA ILE A 38 -12.89 14.56 -26.51
C ILE A 38 -14.21 15.29 -26.47
N ILE A 39 -14.40 16.15 -25.51
CA ILE A 39 -15.57 17.01 -25.40
C ILE A 39 -15.38 18.18 -26.39
N ASN A 40 -16.08 18.16 -27.50
CA ASN A 40 -16.31 19.37 -28.32
C ASN A 40 -17.25 20.30 -27.55
N SER A 41 -16.80 21.51 -27.35
CA SER A 41 -17.50 22.59 -26.67
C SER A 41 -18.74 23.03 -27.45
N SER A 42 -19.92 22.62 -26.99
CA SER A 42 -21.17 23.39 -27.06
C SER A 42 -22.33 22.53 -26.52
N GLY A 43 -22.73 22.81 -25.29
CA GLY A 43 -23.91 22.21 -24.65
C GLY A 43 -23.68 21.93 -23.18
N GLY A 44 -24.46 22.56 -22.30
CA GLY A 44 -24.37 22.42 -20.84
C GLY A 44 -24.61 21.00 -20.34
N GLY A 45 -23.57 20.21 -20.34
CA GLY A 45 -23.53 18.86 -19.79
C GLY A 45 -22.79 18.86 -18.48
N SER A 46 -23.42 18.37 -17.42
CA SER A 46 -22.81 18.09 -16.13
C SER A 46 -21.55 17.25 -16.35
N LEU A 47 -20.39 17.78 -15.97
CA LEU A 47 -19.13 17.06 -15.99
C LEU A 47 -19.24 15.87 -15.04
N LYS A 48 -19.34 14.64 -15.57
CA LYS A 48 -19.15 13.44 -14.74
C LYS A 48 -17.72 13.48 -14.20
N PRO A 49 -17.53 13.31 -12.88
CA PRO A 49 -16.18 13.28 -12.32
C PRO A 49 -15.40 12.14 -13.00
N CYS A 50 -14.21 12.47 -13.51
CA CYS A 50 -13.27 11.48 -14.03
C CYS A 50 -12.98 10.46 -12.91
N SER A 51 -13.48 9.25 -13.06
CA SER A 51 -13.19 8.18 -12.09
C SER A 51 -11.73 7.78 -12.27
N VAL A 52 -10.85 8.24 -11.38
CA VAL A 52 -9.48 7.74 -11.33
C VAL A 52 -9.55 6.29 -10.89
N SER A 53 -9.18 5.38 -11.77
CA SER A 53 -9.10 3.97 -11.44
C SER A 53 -7.98 3.75 -10.41
N VAL A 54 -8.33 3.09 -9.31
CA VAL A 54 -7.39 2.79 -8.21
C VAL A 54 -7.06 1.31 -8.25
N ALA A 55 -5.77 0.99 -8.32
CA ALA A 55 -5.28 -0.39 -8.25
C ALA A 55 -4.23 -0.53 -7.16
N TYR A 56 -4.34 -1.59 -6.35
CA TYR A 56 -3.43 -1.86 -5.25
C TYR A 56 -3.16 -3.36 -5.12
N MET A 57 -1.92 -3.75 -5.37
CA MET A 57 -1.38 -5.06 -5.02
C MET A 57 -0.72 -4.92 -3.66
N SER A 58 -1.36 -5.44 -2.62
CA SER A 58 -0.89 -5.35 -1.24
C SER A 58 -0.39 -6.71 -0.75
N GLN A 59 0.74 -6.71 -0.04
CA GLN A 59 1.31 -7.88 0.64
C GLN A 59 1.39 -9.12 -0.28
N HIS A 60 1.97 -8.95 -1.47
CA HIS A 60 2.01 -10.01 -2.47
C HIS A 60 3.38 -10.69 -2.52
N ALA A 61 3.40 -12.02 -2.50
CA ALA A 61 4.62 -12.84 -2.59
C ALA A 61 5.17 -12.88 -4.04
N LEU A 62 5.29 -11.71 -4.68
CA LEU A 62 5.69 -11.55 -6.07
C LEU A 62 7.05 -12.20 -6.37
N PHE A 63 7.99 -12.04 -5.47
CA PHE A 63 9.37 -12.53 -5.64
C PHE A 63 9.46 -14.06 -5.55
N HIS A 64 8.53 -14.70 -4.86
CA HIS A 64 8.40 -16.15 -4.87
C HIS A 64 7.82 -16.66 -6.21
N GLN A 65 6.87 -15.92 -6.78
CA GLN A 65 6.27 -16.26 -8.07
C GLN A 65 7.16 -15.91 -9.26
N CYS A 66 7.98 -14.86 -9.11
CA CYS A 66 8.91 -14.37 -10.14
C CYS A 66 10.32 -14.24 -9.56
N PRO A 67 11.08 -15.34 -9.39
CA PRO A 67 12.39 -15.34 -8.73
C PRO A 67 13.43 -14.42 -9.41
N ASP A 68 13.30 -14.17 -10.71
CA ASP A 68 14.19 -13.26 -11.42
C ASP A 68 14.10 -11.82 -10.93
N LEU A 69 12.92 -11.40 -10.44
CA LEU A 69 12.76 -10.06 -9.84
C LEU A 69 13.52 -9.94 -8.51
N GLN A 70 13.69 -11.03 -7.77
CA GLN A 70 14.47 -11.01 -6.53
C GLN A 70 15.96 -10.77 -6.78
N LYS A 71 16.47 -11.12 -7.96
CA LYS A 71 17.86 -10.85 -8.34
C LYS A 71 18.16 -9.37 -8.58
N MET A 72 17.12 -8.53 -8.69
CA MET A 72 17.25 -7.10 -8.97
C MET A 72 17.52 -6.25 -7.72
N PHE A 73 17.47 -6.84 -6.53
CA PHE A 73 17.76 -6.13 -5.29
C PHE A 73 18.49 -7.03 -4.29
N SER A 74 19.20 -6.41 -3.36
CA SER A 74 19.88 -7.12 -2.27
C SER A 74 19.01 -7.15 -1.02
N ILE A 75 19.04 -8.27 -0.32
CA ILE A 75 18.40 -8.39 1.00
C ILE A 75 19.17 -7.50 1.99
N PRO A 76 18.51 -6.60 2.74
CA PRO A 76 19.18 -5.74 3.70
C PRO A 76 20.01 -6.54 4.70
N PRO A 77 21.29 -6.17 4.96
CA PRO A 77 22.17 -6.94 5.86
C PRO A 77 21.59 -7.16 7.25
N TYR A 78 20.78 -6.23 7.75
CA TYR A 78 20.12 -6.34 9.07
C TYR A 78 19.14 -7.50 9.20
N THR A 79 18.69 -8.05 8.08
CA THR A 79 17.72 -9.16 8.02
C THR A 79 18.37 -10.50 7.68
N LEU A 80 19.69 -10.51 7.39
CA LEU A 80 20.41 -11.72 7.01
C LEU A 80 20.35 -12.77 8.12
N GLY A 81 20.00 -14.01 7.73
CA GLY A 81 19.85 -15.13 8.68
C GLY A 81 18.58 -15.09 9.54
N ARG A 82 17.73 -14.05 9.40
CA ARG A 82 16.48 -13.88 10.15
C ARG A 82 15.24 -14.05 9.29
N LEU A 83 15.35 -13.76 8.00
CA LEU A 83 14.27 -14.00 7.04
C LEU A 83 14.09 -15.52 6.88
N GLN A 84 12.84 -15.95 6.96
CA GLN A 84 12.47 -17.33 6.63
C GLN A 84 11.89 -17.31 5.20
N PRO A 85 12.60 -17.82 4.19
CA PRO A 85 12.24 -17.68 2.78
C PRO A 85 10.82 -18.18 2.44
N ASP A 86 10.36 -19.22 3.16
CA ASP A 86 9.09 -19.91 2.85
C ASP A 86 7.87 -19.29 3.55
N THR A 87 8.01 -18.15 4.24
CA THR A 87 6.96 -17.61 5.12
C THR A 87 6.32 -16.32 4.61
N GLY A 88 6.54 -15.94 3.36
CA GLY A 88 6.08 -14.63 2.88
C GLY A 88 6.83 -13.47 3.54
N ALA A 89 8.10 -13.70 3.87
CA ALA A 89 8.94 -12.71 4.56
C ALA A 89 9.29 -11.50 3.68
N ILE A 90 9.26 -11.65 2.36
CA ILE A 90 9.53 -10.59 1.39
C ILE A 90 8.28 -10.38 0.54
N ASN A 91 7.66 -9.20 0.66
CA ASN A 91 6.43 -8.90 -0.07
C ASN A 91 6.57 -7.62 -0.90
N ALA A 92 5.86 -7.61 -2.02
CA ALA A 92 5.70 -6.46 -2.90
C ALA A 92 4.42 -5.70 -2.59
N TRP A 93 4.49 -4.38 -2.71
CA TRP A 93 3.39 -3.45 -2.52
C TRP A 93 3.39 -2.45 -3.67
N ILE A 94 2.50 -2.62 -4.62
CA ILE A 94 2.41 -1.77 -5.82
C ILE A 94 1.04 -1.12 -5.86
N GLY A 95 0.99 0.20 -5.97
CA GLY A 95 -0.28 0.91 -5.99
C GLY A 95 -0.23 2.23 -6.72
N THR A 96 -1.38 2.61 -7.27
CA THR A 96 -1.61 3.95 -7.81
C THR A 96 -1.66 4.98 -6.69
N LYS A 97 -1.54 6.26 -7.04
CA LYS A 97 -1.73 7.38 -6.11
C LYS A 97 -3.04 7.23 -5.32
N GLY A 98 -2.98 7.48 -4.02
CA GLY A 98 -4.13 7.44 -3.11
C GLY A 98 -4.43 6.07 -2.51
N THR A 99 -3.77 4.98 -2.96
CA THR A 99 -3.90 3.68 -2.30
C THR A 99 -3.35 3.75 -0.88
N SER A 100 -4.05 3.13 0.07
CA SER A 100 -3.66 3.18 1.47
C SER A 100 -3.87 1.85 2.18
N THR A 101 -3.04 1.61 3.17
CA THR A 101 -3.22 0.55 4.17
C THR A 101 -3.68 1.23 5.47
N ALA A 102 -4.84 0.83 5.97
CA ALA A 102 -5.42 1.37 7.20
C ALA A 102 -4.46 1.19 8.39
N LEU A 103 -4.66 1.96 9.45
CA LEU A 103 -3.85 1.87 10.66
C LEU A 103 -3.94 0.46 11.26
N HIS A 104 -2.80 -0.21 11.36
CA HIS A 104 -2.67 -1.58 11.88
C HIS A 104 -1.31 -1.79 12.53
N ARG A 105 -1.13 -2.92 13.20
CA ARG A 105 0.17 -3.36 13.69
C ARG A 105 0.42 -4.82 13.34
N ASP A 106 1.70 -5.13 13.10
CA ASP A 106 2.16 -6.44 12.68
C ASP A 106 2.86 -7.19 13.82
N PRO A 107 2.81 -8.53 13.84
CA PRO A 107 3.54 -9.36 14.80
C PRO A 107 4.99 -9.60 14.39
N TYR A 108 5.53 -8.82 13.46
CA TYR A 108 6.87 -8.95 12.89
C TYR A 108 7.68 -7.66 13.03
N MET A 109 9.01 -7.78 13.09
CA MET A 109 9.92 -6.72 12.72
C MET A 109 9.83 -6.50 11.21
N ASN A 110 9.94 -5.25 10.76
CA ASN A 110 9.74 -4.91 9.36
C ASN A 110 10.75 -3.85 8.89
N ILE A 111 11.35 -4.05 7.72
CA ILE A 111 11.97 -2.98 6.95
C ILE A 111 11.10 -2.75 5.72
N LEU A 112 10.57 -1.55 5.59
CA LEU A 112 9.85 -1.09 4.40
C LEU A 112 10.83 -0.29 3.54
N ALA A 113 11.22 -0.86 2.38
CA ALA A 113 12.07 -0.24 1.39
C ALA A 113 11.24 0.37 0.27
N GLN A 114 11.37 1.67 0.04
CA GLN A 114 10.68 2.38 -1.02
C GLN A 114 11.53 2.33 -2.29
N THR A 115 10.99 1.71 -3.34
CA THR A 115 11.73 1.47 -4.59
C THR A 115 11.40 2.52 -5.65
N ALA A 116 10.11 2.87 -5.79
CA ALA A 116 9.66 3.87 -6.76
C ALA A 116 8.46 4.66 -6.22
N GLY A 117 8.36 5.93 -6.59
CA GLY A 117 7.32 6.84 -6.10
C GLY A 117 7.50 7.21 -4.63
N TYR A 118 6.47 7.83 -4.05
CA TYR A 118 6.51 8.37 -2.68
C TYR A 118 5.36 7.81 -1.86
N LYS A 119 5.65 7.46 -0.60
CA LYS A 119 4.66 7.03 0.38
C LYS A 119 4.73 7.86 1.65
N TYR A 120 3.58 8.31 2.12
CA TYR A 120 3.39 8.86 3.45
C TYR A 120 3.22 7.73 4.44
N VAL A 121 3.92 7.83 5.57
CA VAL A 121 3.84 6.85 6.66
C VAL A 121 3.61 7.59 7.97
N ARG A 122 2.66 7.09 8.78
CA ARG A 122 2.43 7.55 10.14
C ARG A 122 2.58 6.38 11.10
N LEU A 123 3.34 6.60 12.18
CA LEU A 123 3.69 5.59 13.17
C LEU A 123 3.18 6.00 14.56
N TYR A 124 2.65 5.02 15.29
CA TYR A 124 2.32 5.18 16.70
C TYR A 124 2.99 4.04 17.49
N SER A 125 3.60 4.39 18.62
CA SER A 125 4.19 3.38 19.49
C SER A 125 3.12 2.50 20.15
N ALA A 126 3.48 1.31 20.58
CA ALA A 126 2.55 0.32 21.13
C ALA A 126 1.79 0.83 22.38
N ASP A 127 2.36 1.74 23.16
CA ASP A 127 1.72 2.38 24.33
C ASP A 127 0.55 3.31 23.95
N GLN A 128 0.47 3.74 22.69
CA GLN A 128 -0.63 4.54 22.18
C GLN A 128 -1.90 3.71 21.88
N THR A 129 -1.85 2.38 21.92
CA THR A 129 -2.96 1.46 21.58
C THR A 129 -4.29 1.87 22.22
N LYS A 130 -4.27 2.34 23.48
CA LYS A 130 -5.45 2.79 24.23
C LYS A 130 -6.18 3.98 23.60
N PHE A 131 -5.54 4.70 22.69
CA PHE A 131 -6.10 5.85 21.97
C PHE A 131 -6.48 5.52 20.53
N LEU A 132 -6.10 4.35 20.03
CA LEU A 132 -6.19 3.98 18.62
C LEU A 132 -7.43 3.15 18.27
N TYR A 133 -8.31 2.86 19.24
CA TYR A 133 -9.55 2.11 19.00
C TYR A 133 -9.28 0.83 18.20
N ALA A 134 -8.40 -0.01 18.72
CA ALA A 134 -8.10 -1.31 18.13
C ALA A 134 -9.38 -2.15 18.02
N GLU A 135 -9.59 -2.78 16.85
CA GLU A 135 -10.66 -3.76 16.69
C GLU A 135 -10.46 -4.89 17.72
N PRO A 136 -11.54 -5.36 18.35
CA PRO A 136 -11.45 -6.54 19.19
C PRO A 136 -10.86 -7.68 18.35
N ALA A 137 -9.80 -8.32 18.85
CA ALA A 137 -9.25 -9.50 18.20
C ALA A 137 -10.38 -10.52 17.98
N LEU A 138 -10.57 -10.93 16.73
CA LEU A 138 -11.51 -11.99 16.45
C LEU A 138 -11.15 -13.19 17.34
N ARG A 139 -12.14 -13.77 18.00
CA ARG A 139 -11.95 -14.84 19.01
C ARG A 139 -11.49 -16.19 18.42
N ASP A 140 -10.91 -16.18 17.24
CA ASP A 140 -10.38 -17.38 16.56
C ASP A 140 -9.08 -17.93 17.17
N GLY A 141 -8.59 -17.31 18.25
CA GLY A 141 -7.39 -17.77 18.96
C GLY A 141 -6.08 -17.60 18.18
N ASN A 142 -6.12 -17.04 16.99
CA ASN A 142 -4.94 -16.84 16.17
C ASN A 142 -4.12 -15.64 16.66
N LYS A 143 -3.13 -15.90 17.52
CA LYS A 143 -2.20 -14.89 18.07
C LYS A 143 -1.33 -14.18 17.01
N ASN A 144 -1.44 -14.56 15.75
CA ASN A 144 -0.73 -13.96 14.62
C ASN A 144 -1.65 -13.05 13.78
N SER A 145 -2.85 -12.72 14.26
CA SER A 145 -3.75 -11.82 13.55
C SER A 145 -3.20 -10.39 13.58
N PHE A 146 -3.25 -9.73 12.44
CA PHE A 146 -2.99 -8.30 12.33
C PHE A 146 -4.07 -7.56 13.11
N GLU A 147 -3.68 -6.72 14.05
CA GLU A 147 -4.63 -5.86 14.74
C GLU A 147 -4.84 -4.58 13.91
N ARG A 148 -6.07 -4.16 13.78
CA ARG A 148 -6.46 -2.96 13.04
C ARG A 148 -7.10 -1.93 13.96
N SER A 149 -7.01 -0.68 13.57
CA SER A 149 -7.73 0.43 14.19
C SER A 149 -9.02 0.70 13.43
N LEU A 150 -10.05 1.09 14.16
CA LEU A 150 -11.32 1.56 13.59
C LEU A 150 -11.22 3.00 13.05
N VAL A 151 -10.14 3.72 13.38
CA VAL A 151 -10.00 5.14 13.06
C VAL A 151 -9.47 5.34 11.64
N ALA A 152 -10.15 6.19 10.86
CA ALA A 152 -9.65 6.73 9.61
C ALA A 152 -8.61 7.83 9.92
N VAL A 153 -7.32 7.47 9.89
CA VAL A 153 -6.20 8.29 10.41
C VAL A 153 -6.11 9.69 9.78
N GLU A 154 -6.44 9.82 8.51
CA GLU A 154 -6.31 11.08 7.77
C GLU A 154 -7.58 11.94 7.79
N ALA A 155 -8.71 11.37 8.23
CA ALA A 155 -9.98 12.06 8.40
C ALA A 155 -10.71 11.48 9.62
N PRO A 156 -10.16 11.63 10.84
CA PRO A 156 -10.72 11.02 12.04
C PRO A 156 -12.03 11.68 12.45
N ASP A 157 -13.02 10.86 12.75
CA ASP A 157 -14.24 11.33 13.41
C ASP A 157 -13.98 11.44 14.93
N PHE A 158 -13.69 12.63 15.40
CA PHE A 158 -13.43 12.88 16.82
C PHE A 158 -14.68 12.80 17.71
N GLN A 159 -15.89 12.81 17.14
CA GLN A 159 -17.11 12.57 17.91
C GLN A 159 -17.23 11.07 18.22
N LEU A 160 -16.92 10.22 17.24
CA LEU A 160 -16.93 8.77 17.40
C LEU A 160 -15.67 8.26 18.12
N PHE A 161 -14.53 8.89 17.89
CA PHE A 161 -13.21 8.50 18.41
C PHE A 161 -12.50 9.61 19.21
N PRO A 162 -13.10 10.13 20.30
CA PRO A 162 -12.58 11.30 21.01
C PRO A 162 -11.16 11.11 21.59
N LEU A 163 -10.80 9.89 22.00
CA LEU A 163 -9.47 9.62 22.55
C LEU A 163 -8.36 9.70 21.49
N PHE A 164 -8.70 9.54 20.20
CA PHE A 164 -7.72 9.60 19.13
C PHE A 164 -7.00 10.97 19.05
N ALA A 165 -7.66 12.06 19.46
CA ALA A 165 -7.04 13.38 19.56
C ALA A 165 -5.84 13.42 20.51
N ARG A 166 -5.71 12.46 21.42
CA ARG A 166 -4.61 12.36 22.39
C ARG A 166 -3.45 11.48 21.90
N ALA A 167 -3.63 10.75 20.81
CA ALA A 167 -2.63 9.84 20.28
C ALA A 167 -1.42 10.63 19.74
N LYS A 168 -0.23 10.28 20.23
CA LYS A 168 1.04 10.84 19.75
C LYS A 168 1.59 9.97 18.64
N TYR A 169 2.09 10.60 17.59
CA TYR A 169 2.63 9.90 16.42
C TYR A 169 3.90 10.55 15.90
N ALA A 170 4.63 9.79 15.10
CA ALA A 170 5.66 10.28 14.20
C ALA A 170 5.20 10.06 12.74
N GLU A 171 5.64 10.89 11.83
CA GLU A 171 5.29 10.75 10.42
C GLU A 171 6.47 11.10 9.52
N THR A 172 6.48 10.51 8.34
CA THR A 172 7.51 10.75 7.33
C THR A 172 6.96 10.50 5.93
N VAL A 173 7.70 10.97 4.93
CA VAL A 173 7.52 10.60 3.53
C VAL A 173 8.74 9.80 3.09
N LEU A 174 8.50 8.62 2.54
CA LEU A 174 9.54 7.77 1.95
C LEU A 174 9.58 8.02 0.45
N GLY A 175 10.77 8.33 -0.06
CA GLY A 175 11.10 8.41 -1.48
C GLY A 175 11.94 7.23 -1.95
N PRO A 176 12.23 7.13 -3.27
CA PRO A 176 13.04 6.05 -3.83
C PRO A 176 14.41 5.96 -3.16
N GLY A 177 14.77 4.74 -2.69
CA GLY A 177 16.00 4.47 -1.96
C GLY A 177 15.88 4.55 -0.43
N ASP A 178 14.80 5.12 0.11
CA ASP A 178 14.59 5.18 1.56
C ASP A 178 14.17 3.82 2.13
N MET A 179 14.64 3.54 3.33
CA MET A 179 14.22 2.37 4.12
C MET A 179 13.76 2.82 5.51
N LEU A 180 12.61 2.31 5.92
CA LEU A 180 12.03 2.58 7.24
C LEU A 180 11.99 1.29 8.05
N PHE A 181 12.63 1.30 9.22
CA PHE A 181 12.48 0.23 10.19
C PHE A 181 11.21 0.44 11.02
N ILE A 182 10.34 -0.56 11.04
CA ILE A 182 9.10 -0.59 11.82
C ILE A 182 9.21 -1.74 12.83
N PRO A 183 9.42 -1.45 14.12
CA PRO A 183 9.49 -2.47 15.16
C PRO A 183 8.18 -3.26 15.26
N LYS A 184 8.28 -4.53 15.66
CA LYS A 184 7.13 -5.37 15.98
C LYS A 184 6.16 -4.65 16.92
N GLY A 185 4.86 -4.69 16.59
CA GLY A 185 3.80 -4.09 17.39
C GLY A 185 3.67 -2.57 17.26
N THR A 186 4.50 -1.91 16.45
CA THR A 186 4.33 -0.50 16.10
C THR A 186 3.13 -0.35 15.17
N TRP A 187 2.18 0.49 15.56
CA TRP A 187 1.04 0.85 14.73
C TRP A 187 1.49 1.72 13.57
N HIS A 188 1.04 1.40 12.37
CA HIS A 188 1.41 2.18 11.20
C HIS A 188 0.28 2.28 10.18
N HIS A 189 0.24 3.43 9.54
CA HIS A 189 -0.62 3.76 8.41
C HIS A 189 0.27 4.18 7.25
N VAL A 190 -0.04 3.71 6.04
CA VAL A 190 0.74 4.00 4.84
C VAL A 190 -0.18 4.42 3.71
N ARG A 191 0.16 5.51 3.01
CA ARG A 191 -0.56 5.98 1.83
C ARG A 191 0.39 6.33 0.69
N SER A 192 0.07 5.88 -0.51
CA SER A 192 0.80 6.23 -1.73
C SER A 192 0.49 7.66 -2.16
N LEU A 193 1.51 8.53 -2.17
CA LEU A 193 1.39 9.91 -2.64
C LEU A 193 1.45 10.03 -4.17
N THR A 194 2.13 9.07 -4.78
CA THR A 194 2.21 8.88 -6.24
C THR A 194 1.97 7.40 -6.53
N THR A 195 1.93 7.00 -7.79
CA THR A 195 2.14 5.59 -8.16
C THR A 195 3.45 5.14 -7.56
N SER A 196 3.44 4.02 -6.85
CA SER A 196 4.56 3.63 -6.00
C SER A 196 4.77 2.12 -5.93
N PHE A 197 6.03 1.73 -5.73
CA PHE A 197 6.44 0.37 -5.47
C PHE A 197 7.32 0.33 -4.23
N SER A 198 7.00 -0.58 -3.31
CA SER A 198 7.79 -0.83 -2.09
C SER A 198 7.97 -2.33 -1.90
N ILE A 199 9.06 -2.67 -1.21
CA ILE A 199 9.37 -4.03 -0.78
C ILE A 199 9.45 -4.02 0.74
N ASN A 200 8.83 -4.97 1.41
CA ASN A 200 9.02 -5.14 2.83
C ASN A 200 9.71 -6.45 3.16
N PHE A 201 10.47 -6.43 4.24
CA PHE A 201 11.22 -7.57 4.79
C PHE A 201 10.75 -7.81 6.21
N TRP A 202 10.08 -8.95 6.44
CA TRP A 202 9.55 -9.33 7.75
C TRP A 202 10.38 -10.43 8.42
N TRP A 203 10.62 -10.29 9.73
CA TRP A 203 11.24 -11.34 10.56
C TRP A 203 10.71 -11.31 11.99
N LYS A 204 10.98 -12.39 12.75
CA LYS A 204 10.62 -12.53 14.17
C LYS A 204 11.77 -12.13 15.07
#